data_a4f9cc820fb3aca581c0627aa244c64b
#
_entry.id   a4f9cc820fb3aca581c0627aa244c64b
#
_cell.length_a   1.000
_cell.length_b   1.000
_cell.length_c   1.000
_cell.angle_alpha   90.00
_cell.angle_beta   90.00
_cell.angle_gamma   90.00
#
_symmetry.space_group_name_H-M   'P 1'
#
loop_
_entity.id
_entity.type
_entity.pdbx_description
1 polymer ?
#
loop_
_entity_poly.entity_id
_entity_poly.type
_entity_poly.pdbx_seq_one_letter_code
_entity_poly.pdbx_strand_id
1 'polypeptide(L)'
;VARRLFREVWVVAPETEQSATSHSLTLRRPLRIRKVTARRFAIDGTPTDSVLLGVSEIMKNNQPDLLLSGINLGANLGDDITYSGTVAAAMEGTLLGIRSVALSQYYIDRETVNWKTSEVWTAKVLKKILKNTWPPSVLMNINFPDCAANKVRGIRAVSQGQRKIGGKIQQ
;
A
#
# COMPACT_ATOMS: atom_id res chain seq x y z
N VAL A 1 1.02 5.10 12.20
CA VAL A 1 2.10 5.89 11.59
C VAL A 1 1.55 7.16 10.95
N ALA A 2 0.66 7.07 9.94
CA ALA A 2 0.15 8.21 9.19
C ALA A 2 -0.37 9.36 10.07
N ARG A 3 -1.19 9.08 11.09
CA ARG A 3 -1.73 10.09 12.02
C ARG A 3 -0.69 10.87 12.82
N ARG A 4 0.56 10.39 12.91
CA ARG A 4 1.67 11.11 13.54
C ARG A 4 2.42 12.02 12.57
N LEU A 5 2.16 11.90 11.28
CA LEU A 5 2.87 12.60 10.21
C LEU A 5 1.99 13.65 9.52
N PHE A 6 0.70 13.39 9.42
CA PHE A 6 -0.25 14.17 8.65
C PHE A 6 -1.38 14.70 9.53
N ARG A 7 -1.81 15.94 9.24
CA ARG A 7 -2.88 16.60 9.99
C ARG A 7 -4.23 15.92 9.78
N GLU A 8 -4.47 15.44 8.58
CA GLU A 8 -5.69 14.79 8.20
C GLU A 8 -5.41 13.42 7.59
N VAL A 9 -6.10 12.39 8.08
CA VAL A 9 -5.93 11.01 7.62
C VAL A 9 -7.28 10.35 7.47
N TRP A 10 -7.58 9.94 6.24
CA TRP A 10 -8.72 9.11 5.90
C TRP A 10 -8.27 7.66 5.73
N VAL A 11 -9.13 6.72 6.10
CA VAL A 11 -8.88 5.29 5.95
C VAL A 11 -10.02 4.69 5.16
N VAL A 12 -9.72 4.15 4.00
CA VAL A 12 -10.66 3.42 3.16
C VAL A 12 -10.01 2.08 2.82
N ALA A 13 -10.68 0.99 3.16
CA ALA A 13 -10.10 -0.34 3.02
C ALA A 13 -11.17 -1.39 2.74
N PRO A 14 -10.81 -2.53 2.13
CA PRO A 14 -11.71 -3.67 2.02
C PRO A 14 -12.24 -4.14 3.38
N GLU A 15 -13.48 -4.64 3.41
CA GLU A 15 -14.07 -5.24 4.62
C GLU A 15 -13.41 -6.57 4.97
N THR A 16 -12.95 -7.31 3.97
CA THR A 16 -12.37 -8.65 4.10
C THR A 16 -10.96 -8.69 3.54
N GLU A 17 -10.22 -9.73 3.89
CA GLU A 17 -8.89 -9.97 3.33
C GLU A 17 -8.97 -10.16 1.80
N GLN A 18 -8.04 -9.51 1.08
CA GLN A 18 -7.99 -9.45 -0.37
C GLN A 18 -6.60 -9.82 -0.89
N SER A 19 -6.06 -10.95 -0.44
CA SER A 19 -4.75 -11.42 -0.88
C SER A 19 -4.79 -11.87 -2.35
N ALA A 20 -3.74 -11.55 -3.10
CA ALA A 20 -3.55 -11.94 -4.50
C ALA A 20 -4.67 -11.50 -5.46
N THR A 21 -5.39 -10.42 -5.15
CA THR A 21 -6.44 -9.88 -6.02
C THR A 21 -5.90 -9.07 -7.20
N SER A 22 -4.58 -8.82 -7.23
CA SER A 22 -3.99 -8.00 -8.29
C SER A 22 -4.67 -6.63 -8.43
N HIS A 23 -4.64 -6.02 -9.62
CA HIS A 23 -5.31 -4.74 -9.93
C HIS A 23 -6.72 -5.00 -10.47
N SER A 24 -7.55 -5.75 -9.73
CA SER A 24 -8.91 -6.09 -10.14
C SER A 24 -9.94 -5.08 -9.66
N LEU A 25 -10.95 -4.83 -10.50
CA LEU A 25 -12.13 -4.02 -10.23
C LEU A 25 -13.38 -4.91 -10.15
N THR A 26 -14.29 -4.57 -9.25
CA THR A 26 -15.60 -5.22 -9.13
C THR A 26 -16.60 -4.55 -10.07
N LEU A 27 -16.84 -5.14 -11.25
CA LEU A 27 -17.69 -4.56 -12.30
C LEU A 27 -19.10 -5.18 -12.38
N ARG A 28 -19.34 -6.34 -11.75
CA ARG A 28 -20.56 -7.14 -11.99
C ARG A 28 -21.58 -7.06 -10.86
N ARG A 29 -21.34 -6.28 -9.83
CA ARG A 29 -22.26 -6.05 -8.71
C ARG A 29 -22.09 -4.66 -8.14
N PRO A 30 -23.11 -4.10 -7.48
CA PRO A 30 -22.97 -2.88 -6.71
C PRO A 30 -21.94 -3.06 -5.58
N LEU A 31 -21.19 -2.00 -5.29
CA LEU A 31 -20.29 -1.93 -4.15
C LEU A 31 -20.93 -1.17 -3.01
N ARG A 32 -20.74 -1.63 -1.79
CA ARG A 32 -21.22 -0.98 -0.58
C ARG A 32 -20.10 -0.24 0.13
N ILE A 33 -20.38 1.01 0.48
CA ILE A 33 -19.52 1.84 1.34
C ILE A 33 -20.12 1.83 2.74
N ARG A 34 -19.41 1.27 3.70
CA ARG A 34 -19.81 1.28 5.10
C ARG A 34 -18.95 2.28 5.89
N LYS A 35 -19.60 3.31 6.43
CA LYS A 35 -18.93 4.27 7.31
C LYS A 35 -18.69 3.65 8.69
N VAL A 36 -17.44 3.56 9.10
CA VAL A 36 -17.02 3.02 10.41
C VAL A 36 -16.86 4.16 11.42
N THR A 37 -16.24 5.26 11.01
CA THR A 37 -16.15 6.53 11.77
C THR A 37 -16.21 7.70 10.80
N ALA A 38 -16.07 8.94 11.29
CA ALA A 38 -16.09 10.14 10.45
C ALA A 38 -15.07 10.08 9.28
N ARG A 39 -13.91 9.41 9.48
CA ARG A 39 -12.83 9.31 8.49
C ARG A 39 -12.33 7.87 8.29
N ARG A 40 -13.19 6.88 8.55
CA ARG A 40 -12.88 5.46 8.32
C ARG A 40 -14.03 4.79 7.62
N PHE A 41 -13.75 4.13 6.52
CA PHE A 41 -14.72 3.46 5.67
C PHE A 41 -14.25 2.06 5.31
N ALA A 42 -15.18 1.14 5.22
CA ALA A 42 -14.98 -0.21 4.75
C ALA A 42 -15.72 -0.39 3.42
N ILE A 43 -15.08 -1.00 2.47
CA ILE A 43 -15.60 -1.25 1.11
C ILE A 43 -15.81 -2.74 0.92
N ASP A 44 -16.99 -3.11 0.45
CA ASP A 44 -17.26 -4.48 0.02
C ASP A 44 -16.69 -4.72 -1.40
N GLY A 45 -15.38 -4.68 -1.51
CA GLY A 45 -14.66 -4.78 -2.78
C GLY A 45 -13.15 -4.98 -2.59
N THR A 46 -12.42 -4.82 -3.68
CA THR A 46 -10.97 -4.97 -3.75
C THR A 46 -10.22 -3.77 -3.17
N PRO A 47 -8.89 -3.84 -2.98
CA PRO A 47 -8.07 -2.67 -2.67
C PRO A 47 -8.17 -1.57 -3.73
N THR A 48 -8.26 -1.93 -5.01
CA THR A 48 -8.48 -0.99 -6.12
C THR A 48 -9.82 -0.29 -6.02
N ASP A 49 -10.92 -1.05 -5.77
CA ASP A 49 -12.25 -0.47 -5.53
C ASP A 49 -12.24 0.50 -4.35
N SER A 50 -11.50 0.17 -3.29
CA SER A 50 -11.38 1.01 -2.11
C SER A 50 -10.75 2.37 -2.41
N VAL A 51 -9.73 2.40 -3.26
CA VAL A 51 -9.12 3.65 -3.72
C VAL A 51 -10.06 4.43 -4.62
N LEU A 52 -10.62 3.76 -5.62
CA LEU A 52 -11.54 4.40 -6.58
C LEU A 52 -12.71 5.06 -5.86
N LEU A 53 -13.43 4.34 -5.00
CA LEU A 53 -14.56 4.88 -4.25
C LEU A 53 -14.12 5.87 -3.17
N GLY A 54 -12.95 5.67 -2.58
CA GLY A 54 -12.35 6.60 -1.62
C GLY A 54 -12.14 7.98 -2.22
N VAL A 55 -11.59 8.03 -3.41
CA VAL A 55 -11.27 9.28 -4.12
C VAL A 55 -12.49 9.90 -4.79
N SER A 56 -13.27 9.08 -5.53
CA SER A 56 -14.36 9.59 -6.37
C SER A 56 -15.64 9.91 -5.59
N GLU A 57 -15.93 9.18 -4.51
CA GLU A 57 -17.18 9.34 -3.76
C GLU A 57 -16.97 9.92 -2.36
N ILE A 58 -16.07 9.31 -1.57
CA ILE A 58 -15.88 9.69 -0.16
C ILE A 58 -15.15 11.02 -0.05
N MET A 59 -14.13 11.24 -0.85
CA MET A 59 -13.27 12.43 -0.82
C MET A 59 -13.40 13.33 -2.06
N LYS A 60 -14.46 13.19 -2.86
CA LYS A 60 -14.65 13.91 -4.13
C LYS A 60 -14.46 15.43 -4.05
N ASN A 61 -14.76 16.05 -2.92
CA ASN A 61 -14.62 17.47 -2.69
C ASN A 61 -13.34 17.83 -1.90
N ASN A 62 -12.51 16.86 -1.54
CA ASN A 62 -11.31 17.05 -0.76
C ASN A 62 -10.27 15.99 -1.15
N GLN A 63 -9.72 16.13 -2.35
CA GLN A 63 -8.77 15.17 -2.91
C GLN A 63 -7.52 15.02 -2.02
N PRO A 64 -7.03 13.80 -1.81
CA PRO A 64 -5.87 13.57 -0.97
C PRO A 64 -4.56 14.02 -1.66
N ASP A 65 -3.65 14.62 -0.91
CA ASP A 65 -2.31 14.97 -1.39
C ASP A 65 -1.39 13.75 -1.53
N LEU A 66 -1.70 12.67 -0.80
CA LEU A 66 -0.89 11.46 -0.73
C LEU A 66 -1.76 10.24 -0.43
N LEU A 67 -1.54 9.17 -1.18
CA LEU A 67 -2.11 7.87 -0.92
C LEU A 67 -1.04 6.94 -0.34
N LEU A 68 -1.34 6.32 0.78
CA LEU A 68 -0.53 5.27 1.38
C LEU A 68 -1.30 3.96 1.38
N SER A 69 -0.76 2.95 0.74
CA SER A 69 -1.32 1.59 0.74
C SER A 69 -0.47 0.64 1.57
N GLY A 70 -1.06 -0.06 2.48
CA GLY A 70 -0.38 -1.00 3.38
C GLY A 70 -0.52 -0.60 4.86
N ILE A 71 0.26 -1.15 5.75
CA ILE A 71 1.52 -1.90 5.52
C ILE A 71 1.17 -3.38 5.29
N ASN A 72 1.60 -3.92 4.14
CA ASN A 72 1.38 -5.31 3.79
C ASN A 72 2.21 -6.25 4.69
N LEU A 73 1.63 -7.36 5.07
CA LEU A 73 2.34 -8.49 5.67
C LEU A 73 2.98 -9.33 4.55
N GLY A 74 4.27 -9.23 4.40
CA GLY A 74 5.05 -9.80 3.30
C GLY A 74 5.61 -8.74 2.36
N ALA A 75 6.76 -9.01 1.78
CA ALA A 75 7.37 -8.13 0.78
C ALA A 75 6.60 -8.19 -0.55
N ASN A 76 6.65 -7.08 -1.28
CA ASN A 76 6.22 -7.01 -2.68
C ASN A 76 7.44 -6.64 -3.52
N LEU A 77 8.15 -7.65 -4.02
CA LEU A 77 9.41 -7.52 -4.75
C LEU A 77 9.35 -8.30 -6.07
N GLY A 78 10.04 -7.81 -7.09
CA GLY A 78 10.08 -8.45 -8.40
C GLY A 78 8.68 -8.65 -8.98
N ASP A 79 8.38 -9.88 -9.41
CA ASP A 79 7.10 -10.21 -10.03
C ASP A 79 5.91 -10.24 -9.05
N ASP A 80 6.16 -10.36 -7.74
CA ASP A 80 5.11 -10.30 -6.70
C ASP A 80 4.33 -8.97 -6.75
N ILE A 81 4.94 -7.90 -7.27
CA ILE A 81 4.33 -6.58 -7.46
C ILE A 81 3.05 -6.67 -8.29
N THR A 82 3.04 -7.53 -9.32
CA THR A 82 1.91 -7.66 -10.25
C THR A 82 0.67 -8.30 -9.62
N TYR A 83 0.86 -9.12 -8.58
CA TYR A 83 -0.22 -9.82 -7.88
C TYR A 83 -0.69 -9.11 -6.61
N SER A 84 0.04 -8.09 -6.17
CA SER A 84 -0.17 -7.41 -4.90
C SER A 84 -1.35 -6.44 -4.95
N GLY A 85 -2.38 -6.67 -4.13
CA GLY A 85 -3.46 -5.70 -3.90
C GLY A 85 -2.96 -4.40 -3.24
N THR A 86 -1.89 -4.47 -2.44
CA THR A 86 -1.26 -3.29 -1.84
C THR A 86 -0.60 -2.39 -2.89
N VAL A 87 0.11 -3.00 -3.84
CA VAL A 87 0.71 -2.25 -4.96
C VAL A 87 -0.37 -1.76 -5.93
N ALA A 88 -1.39 -2.58 -6.18
CA ALA A 88 -2.52 -2.22 -7.03
C ALA A 88 -3.28 -0.99 -6.52
N ALA A 89 -3.53 -0.91 -5.22
CA ALA A 89 -4.15 0.28 -4.62
C ALA A 89 -3.28 1.55 -4.81
N ALA A 90 -1.95 1.44 -4.67
CA ALA A 90 -1.05 2.55 -4.95
C ALA A 90 -1.01 2.89 -6.46
N MET A 91 -1.11 1.89 -7.32
CA MET A 91 -1.21 2.07 -8.77
C MET A 91 -2.48 2.83 -9.14
N GLU A 92 -3.63 2.43 -8.59
CA GLU A 92 -4.90 3.12 -8.82
C GLU A 92 -4.82 4.59 -8.40
N GLY A 93 -4.28 4.89 -7.21
CA GLY A 93 -4.07 6.26 -6.77
C GLY A 93 -3.17 7.06 -7.73
N THR A 94 -2.14 6.42 -8.29
CA THR A 94 -1.26 7.02 -9.30
C THR A 94 -2.00 7.32 -10.59
N LEU A 95 -2.85 6.40 -11.07
CA LEU A 95 -3.70 6.60 -12.24
C LEU A 95 -4.69 7.76 -12.05
N LEU A 96 -5.16 7.97 -10.82
CA LEU A 96 -6.01 9.10 -10.44
C LEU A 96 -5.23 10.40 -10.21
N GLY A 97 -3.93 10.45 -10.50
CA GLY A 97 -3.08 11.62 -10.38
C GLY A 97 -2.60 11.94 -8.96
N ILE A 98 -2.78 11.02 -8.01
CA ILE A 98 -2.38 11.18 -6.62
C ILE A 98 -1.00 10.55 -6.41
N ARG A 99 -0.09 11.26 -5.73
CA ARG A 99 1.17 10.66 -5.31
C ARG A 99 0.90 9.45 -4.43
N SER A 100 1.41 8.28 -4.81
CA SER A 100 1.05 7.04 -4.16
C SER A 100 2.26 6.24 -3.73
N VAL A 101 2.15 5.61 -2.55
CA VAL A 101 3.20 4.82 -1.93
C VAL A 101 2.62 3.49 -1.45
N ALA A 102 3.17 2.39 -1.93
CA ALA A 102 2.93 1.05 -1.39
C ALA A 102 3.98 0.73 -0.31
N LEU A 103 3.54 0.18 0.81
CA LEU A 103 4.36 -0.14 1.98
C LEU A 103 4.23 -1.62 2.31
N SER A 104 5.35 -2.31 2.49
CA SER A 104 5.36 -3.76 2.75
C SER A 104 6.43 -4.12 3.78
N GLN A 105 6.09 -4.99 4.72
CA GLN A 105 7.01 -5.50 5.73
C GLN A 105 7.43 -6.93 5.37
N TYR A 106 8.68 -7.13 5.02
CA TYR A 106 9.25 -8.48 4.86
C TYR A 106 9.31 -9.18 6.24
N TYR A 107 9.11 -10.47 6.24
CA TYR A 107 9.26 -11.33 7.42
C TYR A 107 9.93 -12.64 7.04
N ILE A 108 10.67 -13.21 7.98
CA ILE A 108 11.21 -14.57 7.93
C ILE A 108 10.20 -15.52 8.53
N ASP A 109 9.68 -15.17 9.70
CA ASP A 109 8.63 -15.89 10.41
C ASP A 109 7.38 -15.01 10.56
N ARG A 110 6.24 -15.53 10.13
CA ARG A 110 4.96 -14.82 10.14
C ARG A 110 4.45 -14.51 11.55
N GLU A 111 4.85 -15.29 12.54
CA GLU A 111 4.40 -15.11 13.93
C GLU A 111 5.20 -14.02 14.66
N THR A 112 6.43 -13.74 14.20
CA THR A 112 7.37 -12.83 14.87
C THR A 112 7.76 -11.60 14.04
N VAL A 113 6.79 -11.02 13.32
CA VAL A 113 7.02 -9.90 12.40
C VAL A 113 7.52 -8.64 13.11
N ASN A 114 8.60 -8.07 12.64
CA ASN A 114 9.20 -6.83 13.17
C ASN A 114 8.43 -5.55 12.73
N TRP A 115 7.16 -5.44 13.09
CA TRP A 115 6.32 -4.26 12.77
C TRP A 115 6.91 -2.93 13.26
N LYS A 116 7.73 -2.98 14.32
CA LYS A 116 8.41 -1.79 14.83
C LYS A 116 9.33 -1.16 13.81
N THR A 117 9.91 -1.95 12.93
CA THR A 117 10.79 -1.47 11.86
C THR A 117 10.02 -0.66 10.84
N SER A 118 8.92 -1.18 10.31
CA SER A 118 8.07 -0.41 9.39
C SER A 118 7.42 0.79 10.09
N GLU A 119 7.04 0.69 11.36
CA GLU A 119 6.48 1.83 12.12
C GLU A 119 7.46 3.00 12.20
N VAL A 120 8.72 2.73 12.52
CA VAL A 120 9.75 3.76 12.68
C VAL A 120 10.23 4.28 11.32
N TRP A 121 10.48 3.38 10.38
CA TRP A 121 11.11 3.72 9.12
C TRP A 121 10.14 4.32 8.09
N THR A 122 8.85 4.04 8.16
CA THR A 122 7.86 4.72 7.30
C THR A 122 7.98 6.24 7.45
N ALA A 123 8.06 6.75 8.68
CA ALA A 123 8.19 8.18 8.90
C ALA A 123 9.48 8.76 8.29
N LYS A 124 10.60 8.05 8.45
CA LYS A 124 11.91 8.49 7.90
C LYS A 124 11.91 8.49 6.38
N VAL A 125 11.37 7.42 5.77
CA VAL A 125 11.30 7.30 4.31
C VAL A 125 10.37 8.35 3.72
N LEU A 126 9.15 8.48 4.25
CA LEU A 126 8.18 9.48 3.77
C LEU A 126 8.73 10.90 3.86
N LYS A 127 9.37 11.28 4.99
CA LYS A 127 10.03 12.59 5.12
C LYS A 127 11.11 12.81 4.06
N LYS A 128 11.83 11.76 3.66
CA LYS A 128 12.87 11.85 2.62
C LYS A 128 12.27 11.98 1.22
N ILE A 129 11.33 11.12 0.85
CA ILE A 129 10.76 11.12 -0.51
C ILE A 129 9.86 12.34 -0.75
N LEU A 130 9.11 12.80 0.24
CA LEU A 130 8.22 13.96 0.12
C LEU A 130 8.96 15.31 -0.01
N LYS A 131 10.25 15.35 0.32
CA LYS A 131 11.09 16.54 0.05
C LYS A 131 11.42 16.70 -1.44
N ASN A 132 11.30 15.64 -2.20
CA ASN A 132 11.57 15.62 -3.62
C ASN A 132 10.26 15.41 -4.39
N THR A 133 10.18 15.99 -5.56
CA THR A 133 9.11 15.66 -6.51
C THR A 133 9.51 14.41 -7.28
N TRP A 134 8.55 13.53 -7.52
CA TRP A 134 8.71 12.42 -8.48
C TRP A 134 7.61 12.52 -9.55
N PRO A 135 7.81 11.92 -10.74
CA PRO A 135 6.83 11.97 -11.81
C PRO A 135 5.44 11.50 -11.34
N PRO A 136 4.34 12.18 -11.74
CA PRO A 136 2.99 11.82 -11.30
C PRO A 136 2.54 10.42 -11.76
N SER A 137 3.19 9.89 -12.81
CA SER A 137 2.95 8.54 -13.32
C SER A 137 3.73 7.43 -12.60
N VAL A 138 4.48 7.76 -11.53
CA VAL A 138 5.32 6.82 -10.79
C VAL A 138 4.78 6.64 -9.38
N LEU A 139 4.52 5.40 -8.98
CA LEU A 139 4.29 5.03 -7.59
C LEU A 139 5.63 4.68 -6.90
N MET A 140 5.70 4.88 -5.60
CA MET A 140 6.82 4.41 -4.80
C MET A 140 6.45 3.09 -4.11
N ASN A 141 7.26 2.04 -4.33
CA ASN A 141 7.09 0.76 -3.63
C ASN A 141 8.21 0.61 -2.59
N ILE A 142 7.85 0.53 -1.31
CA ILE A 142 8.77 0.51 -0.18
C ILE A 142 8.65 -0.83 0.54
N ASN A 143 9.78 -1.52 0.71
CA ASN A 143 9.86 -2.76 1.45
C ASN A 143 10.78 -2.60 2.66
N PHE A 144 10.28 -2.94 3.84
CA PHE A 144 11.02 -2.90 5.09
C PHE A 144 11.62 -4.27 5.41
N PRO A 145 12.88 -4.33 5.87
CA PRO A 145 13.54 -5.59 6.21
C PRO A 145 13.02 -6.17 7.53
N ASP A 146 13.14 -7.49 7.69
CA ASP A 146 12.86 -8.18 8.94
C ASP A 146 14.07 -8.12 9.88
N CYS A 147 14.24 -7.01 10.53
CA CYS A 147 15.26 -6.80 11.56
C CYS A 147 14.81 -5.69 12.51
N ALA A 148 15.43 -5.56 13.66
CA ALA A 148 15.16 -4.46 14.57
C ALA A 148 15.42 -3.10 13.91
N ALA A 149 14.59 -2.10 14.22
CA ALA A 149 14.63 -0.78 13.57
C ALA A 149 16.01 -0.07 13.67
N ASN A 150 16.78 -0.32 14.73
CA ASN A 150 18.13 0.21 14.91
C ASN A 150 19.21 -0.54 14.11
N LYS A 151 18.89 -1.68 13.53
CA LYS A 151 19.78 -2.48 12.66
C LYS A 151 19.64 -2.13 11.18
N VAL A 152 18.62 -1.37 10.80
CA VAL A 152 18.45 -0.92 9.41
C VAL A 152 19.54 0.08 9.05
N ARG A 153 20.36 -0.24 8.05
CA ARG A 153 21.55 0.54 7.65
C ARG A 153 21.24 1.79 6.85
N GLY A 154 20.06 1.88 6.23
CA GLY A 154 19.70 3.03 5.40
C GLY A 154 18.59 2.74 4.39
N ILE A 155 18.42 3.66 3.45
CA ILE A 155 17.43 3.61 2.37
C ILE A 155 18.18 3.48 1.05
N ARG A 156 17.81 2.53 0.22
CA ARG A 156 18.36 2.32 -1.11
C ARG A 156 17.22 2.36 -2.15
N ALA A 157 17.38 3.18 -3.18
CA ALA A 157 16.55 3.12 -4.37
C ALA A 157 17.10 2.04 -5.30
N VAL A 158 16.21 1.22 -5.83
CA VAL A 158 16.54 0.12 -6.73
C VAL A 158 15.51 0.06 -7.85
N SER A 159 15.87 -0.50 -8.99
CA SER A 159 14.93 -0.90 -10.03
C SER A 159 14.19 -2.18 -9.62
N GLN A 160 13.01 -2.41 -10.20
CA GLN A 160 12.30 -3.67 -10.06
C GLN A 160 13.14 -4.79 -10.65
N GLY A 161 13.39 -5.84 -9.86
CA GLY A 161 14.01 -7.06 -10.33
C GLY A 161 13.00 -8.06 -10.88
N GLN A 162 13.50 -9.23 -11.26
CA GLN A 162 12.68 -10.40 -11.59
C GLN A 162 12.87 -11.46 -10.50
N ARG A 163 11.81 -12.18 -10.16
CA ARG A 163 11.87 -13.33 -9.29
C ARG A 163 11.59 -14.58 -10.12
N LYS A 164 12.57 -15.46 -10.27
CA LYS A 164 12.31 -16.78 -10.83
C LYS A 164 11.44 -17.55 -9.84
N ILE A 165 10.16 -17.66 -10.10
CA ILE A 165 9.27 -18.56 -9.37
C ILE A 165 9.59 -19.97 -9.84
N GLY A 166 10.55 -20.61 -9.16
CA GLY A 166 10.81 -22.06 -9.30
C GLY A 166 9.88 -22.83 -8.39
N GLY A 167 8.58 -22.64 -8.52
CA GLY A 167 7.59 -23.42 -7.79
C GLY A 167 7.33 -24.73 -8.52
N LYS A 168 7.70 -25.88 -7.93
CA LYS A 168 7.11 -27.16 -8.34
C LYS A 168 5.62 -27.08 -8.01
N ILE A 169 4.77 -27.11 -9.02
CA ILE A 169 3.34 -27.35 -8.84
C ILE A 169 3.25 -28.80 -8.33
N GLN A 170 2.91 -28.99 -7.05
CA GLN A 170 2.53 -30.29 -6.53
C GLN A 170 1.12 -30.60 -7.06
N GLN A 171 1.04 -31.66 -7.85
CA GLN A 171 -0.24 -32.24 -8.28
C GLN A 171 -0.86 -33.02 -7.13
#